data_3a4f446829408312c4e107821f8f436a
#
_entry.id   3a4f446829408312c4e107821f8f436a
#
_cell.length_a   1.000
_cell.length_b   1.000
_cell.length_c   1.000
_cell.angle_alpha   90.00
_cell.angle_beta   90.00
_cell.angle_gamma   90.00
#
_symmetry.space_group_name_H-M   'P 1'
#
loop_
_entity.id
_entity.type
_entity.pdbx_description
1 polymer ?
#
loop_
_entity_poly.entity_id
_entity_poly.type
_entity_poly.pdbx_seq_one_letter_code
_entity_poly.pdbx_strand_id
1 'polypeptide(L)'
;EVDMIVRGSHLMSQIMPEAISHNLETKLQESGVNLIFNSEVKEMNKSENGYVLKTDQGEAYNAQLVLAAIGILPNIALAKKAKVETNIGICIDENCQTNIEDVYAIGDCAEADGVVQAYLEPIRRQVKALASHTYGDSTERFKVLPTLIKTKTPSLSIMLSPPLHATHGQWELNMNVGESQRLHYTVDGEVSGFALSGEFVTSANKLYKELL
;
A
#
# COMPACT_ATOMS: atom_id res chain seq x y z
N GLU A 1 -17.02 -17.00 -12.44
CA GLU A 1 -17.57 -15.78 -11.83
C GLU A 1 -16.73 -15.39 -10.62
N VAL A 2 -16.40 -14.11 -10.47
CA VAL A 2 -15.59 -13.59 -9.37
C VAL A 2 -16.31 -12.39 -8.76
N ASP A 3 -16.63 -12.48 -7.48
CA ASP A 3 -17.08 -11.35 -6.68
C ASP A 3 -15.89 -10.77 -5.93
N MET A 4 -15.67 -9.47 -6.04
CA MET A 4 -14.65 -8.74 -5.29
C MET A 4 -15.33 -7.77 -4.31
N ILE A 5 -15.29 -8.10 -3.02
CA ILE A 5 -15.84 -7.26 -1.96
C ILE A 5 -14.77 -6.24 -1.55
N VAL A 6 -15.12 -4.96 -1.66
CA VAL A 6 -14.22 -3.82 -1.45
C VAL A 6 -14.76 -2.92 -0.35
N ARG A 7 -13.98 -2.72 0.71
CA ARG A 7 -14.38 -1.88 1.85
C ARG A 7 -14.50 -0.40 1.48
N GLY A 8 -13.66 0.07 0.57
CA GLY A 8 -13.64 1.47 0.14
C GLY A 8 -14.73 1.78 -0.90
N SER A 9 -14.88 3.07 -1.20
CA SER A 9 -15.78 3.57 -2.25
C SER A 9 -15.28 3.26 -3.67
N HIS A 10 -14.00 2.97 -3.83
CA HIS A 10 -13.33 2.60 -5.09
C HIS A 10 -12.11 1.73 -4.80
N LEU A 11 -11.54 1.12 -5.83
CA LEU A 11 -10.37 0.25 -5.69
C LEU A 11 -9.15 1.02 -5.19
N MET A 12 -8.42 0.43 -4.23
CA MET A 12 -7.21 1.02 -3.65
C MET A 12 -7.40 2.46 -3.13
N SER A 13 -8.58 2.79 -2.62
CA SER A 13 -9.00 4.14 -2.21
C SER A 13 -8.06 4.85 -1.23
N GLN A 14 -7.21 4.11 -0.51
CA GLN A 14 -6.23 4.68 0.42
C GLN A 14 -5.00 5.27 -0.27
N ILE A 15 -4.69 4.86 -1.50
CA ILE A 15 -3.43 5.21 -2.18
C ILE A 15 -3.61 5.64 -3.63
N MET A 16 -4.78 5.42 -4.22
CA MET A 16 -5.04 5.69 -5.63
C MET A 16 -6.20 6.67 -5.80
N PRO A 17 -6.09 7.68 -6.68
CA PRO A 17 -7.19 8.59 -6.96
C PRO A 17 -8.35 7.88 -7.68
N GLU A 18 -9.57 8.33 -7.38
CA GLU A 18 -10.82 7.76 -7.91
C GLU A 18 -10.84 7.71 -9.44
N ALA A 19 -10.30 8.73 -10.12
CA ALA A 19 -10.27 8.79 -11.57
C ALA A 19 -9.51 7.61 -12.22
N ILE A 20 -8.36 7.22 -11.68
CA ILE A 20 -7.61 6.05 -12.16
C ILE A 20 -8.29 4.75 -11.71
N SER A 21 -8.83 4.72 -10.49
CA SER A 21 -9.58 3.57 -9.99
C SER A 21 -10.74 3.23 -10.91
N HIS A 22 -11.52 4.21 -11.33
CA HIS A 22 -12.67 4.01 -12.21
C HIS A 22 -12.29 3.35 -13.54
N ASN A 23 -11.17 3.73 -14.13
CA ASN A 23 -10.68 3.07 -15.35
C ASN A 23 -10.31 1.60 -15.08
N LEU A 24 -9.69 1.31 -13.94
CA LEU A 24 -9.37 -0.06 -13.54
C LEU A 24 -10.63 -0.89 -13.26
N GLU A 25 -11.61 -0.31 -12.59
CA GLU A 25 -12.91 -0.93 -12.29
C GLU A 25 -13.63 -1.35 -13.56
N THR A 26 -13.69 -0.45 -14.55
CA THR A 26 -14.27 -0.74 -15.87
C THR A 26 -13.58 -1.95 -16.51
N LYS A 27 -12.25 -2.00 -16.50
CA LYS A 27 -11.49 -3.13 -17.06
C LYS A 27 -11.73 -4.45 -16.34
N LEU A 28 -11.88 -4.43 -15.02
CA LEU A 28 -12.18 -5.62 -14.24
C LEU A 28 -13.60 -6.11 -14.51
N GLN A 29 -14.58 -5.20 -14.61
CA GLN A 29 -15.96 -5.55 -14.96
C GLN A 29 -16.08 -6.11 -16.38
N GLU A 30 -15.37 -5.52 -17.37
CA GLU A 30 -15.26 -6.07 -18.72
C GLU A 30 -14.68 -7.48 -18.73
N SER A 31 -13.82 -7.81 -17.75
CA SER A 31 -13.24 -9.14 -17.55
C SER A 31 -14.13 -10.09 -16.76
N GLY A 32 -15.34 -9.70 -16.39
CA GLY A 32 -16.32 -10.52 -15.68
C GLY A 32 -16.17 -10.53 -14.17
N VAL A 33 -15.46 -9.56 -13.58
CA VAL A 33 -15.40 -9.38 -12.13
C VAL A 33 -16.58 -8.51 -11.67
N ASN A 34 -17.34 -9.00 -10.70
CA ASN A 34 -18.38 -8.23 -10.04
C ASN A 34 -17.77 -7.47 -8.85
N LEU A 35 -17.90 -6.13 -8.83
CA LEU A 35 -17.33 -5.25 -7.81
C LEU A 35 -18.41 -4.83 -6.83
N ILE A 36 -18.18 -5.09 -5.55
CA ILE A 36 -19.11 -4.78 -4.44
C ILE A 36 -18.39 -3.82 -3.51
N PHE A 37 -18.70 -2.52 -3.63
CA PHE A 37 -18.06 -1.45 -2.86
C PHE A 37 -18.76 -1.18 -1.53
N ASN A 38 -18.07 -0.44 -0.64
CA ASN A 38 -18.53 -0.03 0.67
C ASN A 38 -19.04 -1.21 1.51
N SER A 39 -18.42 -2.37 1.33
CA SER A 39 -18.83 -3.62 2.00
C SER A 39 -17.63 -4.30 2.64
N GLU A 40 -17.79 -4.75 3.87
CA GLU A 40 -16.78 -5.46 4.64
C GLU A 40 -17.31 -6.83 5.08
N VAL A 41 -16.55 -7.89 4.82
CA VAL A 41 -16.88 -9.23 5.30
C VAL A 41 -16.72 -9.27 6.81
N LYS A 42 -17.79 -9.57 7.53
CA LYS A 42 -17.81 -9.73 9.00
C LYS A 42 -17.77 -11.18 9.45
N GLU A 43 -18.37 -12.07 8.67
CA GLU A 43 -18.43 -13.49 8.98
C GLU A 43 -18.12 -14.32 7.75
N MET A 44 -17.42 -15.43 7.95
CA MET A 44 -17.22 -16.47 6.95
C MET A 44 -17.50 -17.83 7.59
N ASN A 45 -18.48 -18.55 7.05
CA ASN A 45 -18.87 -19.85 7.53
C ASN A 45 -18.70 -20.89 6.43
N LYS A 46 -18.28 -22.10 6.81
CA LYS A 46 -18.20 -23.24 5.88
C LYS A 46 -19.62 -23.75 5.58
N SER A 47 -19.89 -24.06 4.32
CA SER A 47 -21.12 -24.70 3.85
C SER A 47 -20.81 -26.03 3.18
N GLU A 48 -21.83 -26.77 2.74
CA GLU A 48 -21.63 -28.06 2.05
C GLU A 48 -20.81 -27.91 0.76
N ASN A 49 -20.96 -26.79 0.04
CA ASN A 49 -20.36 -26.58 -1.28
C ASN A 49 -19.33 -25.43 -1.29
N GLY A 50 -18.75 -25.07 -0.13
CA GLY A 50 -17.76 -23.97 -0.06
C GLY A 50 -17.95 -23.11 1.18
N TYR A 51 -18.20 -21.83 0.99
CA TYR A 51 -18.28 -20.82 2.04
C TYR A 51 -19.46 -19.89 1.84
N VAL A 52 -20.00 -19.40 2.94
CA VAL A 52 -20.96 -18.29 2.98
C VAL A 52 -20.30 -17.12 3.70
N LEU A 53 -20.17 -15.98 3.00
CA LEU A 53 -19.65 -14.74 3.56
C LEU A 53 -20.83 -13.80 3.86
N LYS A 54 -20.81 -13.14 5.02
CA LYS A 54 -21.79 -12.10 5.36
C LYS A 54 -21.07 -10.77 5.51
N THR A 55 -21.65 -9.74 4.93
CA THR A 55 -21.13 -8.38 5.01
C THR A 55 -21.78 -7.58 6.14
N ASP A 56 -21.17 -6.45 6.45
CA ASP A 56 -21.71 -5.44 7.37
C ASP A 56 -23.00 -4.79 6.86
N GLN A 57 -23.29 -4.91 5.56
CA GLN A 57 -24.54 -4.46 4.93
C GLN A 57 -25.68 -5.48 5.08
N GLY A 58 -25.40 -6.65 5.69
CA GLY A 58 -26.37 -7.72 5.88
C GLY A 58 -26.55 -8.65 4.67
N GLU A 59 -25.76 -8.46 3.62
CA GLU A 59 -25.79 -9.31 2.43
C GLU A 59 -24.97 -10.59 2.64
N ALA A 60 -25.35 -11.67 1.93
CA ALA A 60 -24.69 -12.97 1.98
C ALA A 60 -24.25 -13.42 0.58
N TYR A 61 -22.99 -13.83 0.46
CA TYR A 61 -22.38 -14.32 -0.78
C TYR A 61 -21.91 -15.76 -0.60
N ASN A 62 -22.18 -16.60 -1.60
CA ASN A 62 -21.74 -18.01 -1.63
C ASN A 62 -20.53 -18.12 -2.55
N ALA A 63 -19.47 -18.80 -2.10
CA ALA A 63 -18.25 -18.99 -2.87
C ALA A 63 -17.65 -20.39 -2.67
N GLN A 64 -17.12 -20.99 -3.72
CA GLN A 64 -16.37 -22.25 -3.62
C GLN A 64 -14.95 -22.03 -3.10
N LEU A 65 -14.38 -20.86 -3.39
CA LEU A 65 -13.05 -20.44 -2.94
C LEU A 65 -13.12 -18.99 -2.46
N VAL A 66 -12.44 -18.71 -1.36
CA VAL A 66 -12.30 -17.34 -0.83
C VAL A 66 -10.81 -16.97 -0.76
N LEU A 67 -10.46 -15.84 -1.37
CA LEU A 67 -9.13 -15.25 -1.29
C LEU A 67 -9.20 -13.98 -0.43
N ALA A 68 -8.51 -13.96 0.70
CA ALA A 68 -8.36 -12.77 1.52
C ALA A 68 -7.12 -11.97 1.06
N ALA A 69 -7.36 -10.79 0.47
CA ALA A 69 -6.33 -9.84 0.04
C ALA A 69 -6.59 -8.48 0.69
N ILE A 70 -6.73 -8.46 2.01
CA ILE A 70 -7.22 -7.32 2.82
C ILE A 70 -6.12 -6.47 3.45
N GLY A 71 -4.87 -6.66 3.02
CA GLY A 71 -3.70 -5.94 3.51
C GLY A 71 -2.80 -6.77 4.42
N ILE A 72 -1.85 -6.11 5.05
CA ILE A 72 -0.83 -6.72 5.91
C ILE A 72 -0.90 -6.06 7.28
N LEU A 73 -0.83 -6.87 8.33
CA LEU A 73 -0.64 -6.40 9.70
C LEU A 73 0.76 -6.84 10.16
N PRO A 74 1.60 -5.92 10.65
CA PRO A 74 2.90 -6.24 11.20
C PRO A 74 2.80 -7.23 12.36
N ASN A 75 3.60 -8.29 12.34
CA ASN A 75 3.65 -9.25 13.45
C ASN A 75 4.59 -8.74 14.55
N ILE A 76 4.03 -8.07 15.53
CA ILE A 76 4.74 -7.42 16.64
C ILE A 76 4.59 -8.18 17.98
N ALA A 77 3.99 -9.37 17.97
CA ALA A 77 3.65 -10.09 19.20
C ALA A 77 4.89 -10.45 20.03
N LEU A 78 5.99 -10.86 19.38
CA LEU A 78 7.25 -11.19 20.07
C LEU A 78 7.90 -9.95 20.66
N ALA A 79 7.94 -8.85 19.89
CA ALA A 79 8.50 -7.57 20.34
C ALA A 79 7.76 -7.04 21.57
N LYS A 80 6.41 -7.07 21.55
CA LYS A 80 5.59 -6.69 22.71
C LYS A 80 5.91 -7.53 23.96
N LYS A 81 6.06 -8.84 23.81
CA LYS A 81 6.44 -9.73 24.94
C LYS A 81 7.83 -9.39 25.47
N ALA A 82 8.75 -9.00 24.61
CA ALA A 82 10.11 -8.58 24.98
C ALA A 82 10.19 -7.13 25.47
N LYS A 83 9.05 -6.41 25.56
CA LYS A 83 8.97 -4.99 25.95
C LYS A 83 9.73 -4.04 25.02
N VAL A 84 9.91 -4.45 23.76
CA VAL A 84 10.38 -3.56 22.69
C VAL A 84 9.26 -2.57 22.37
N GLU A 85 9.62 -1.32 22.11
CA GLU A 85 8.66 -0.29 21.73
C GLU A 85 7.99 -0.62 20.42
N THR A 86 6.65 -0.56 20.40
CA THR A 86 5.83 -0.88 19.25
C THR A 86 4.65 0.06 19.17
N ASN A 87 4.28 0.45 17.93
CA ASN A 87 3.04 1.14 17.64
C ASN A 87 2.26 0.30 16.59
N ILE A 88 2.18 0.71 15.33
CA ILE A 88 1.69 -0.13 14.23
C ILE A 88 2.67 -1.26 13.96
N GLY A 89 3.98 -0.95 13.95
CA GLY A 89 5.11 -1.84 13.80
C GLY A 89 6.02 -1.86 15.03
N ILE A 90 7.23 -2.39 14.88
CA ILE A 90 8.33 -2.29 15.84
C ILE A 90 9.05 -0.99 15.58
N CYS A 91 9.06 -0.06 16.55
CA CYS A 91 9.67 1.25 16.39
C CYS A 91 11.19 1.12 16.23
N ILE A 92 11.75 1.75 15.20
CA ILE A 92 13.18 1.75 14.89
C ILE A 92 13.69 3.18 14.64
N ASP A 93 14.97 3.36 14.89
CA ASP A 93 15.72 4.54 14.49
C ASP A 93 16.32 4.44 13.06
N GLU A 94 17.12 5.43 12.68
CA GLU A 94 17.79 5.47 11.39
C GLU A 94 18.85 4.37 11.15
N ASN A 95 19.26 3.65 12.18
CA ASN A 95 20.15 2.48 12.12
C ASN A 95 19.38 1.15 12.16
N CYS A 96 18.04 1.22 12.11
CA CYS A 96 17.13 0.10 12.32
C CYS A 96 17.20 -0.49 13.74
N GLN A 97 17.75 0.24 14.73
CA GLN A 97 17.81 -0.18 16.12
C GLN A 97 16.50 0.17 16.84
N THR A 98 16.07 -0.70 17.73
CA THR A 98 14.92 -0.48 18.60
C THR A 98 15.30 0.35 19.82
N ASN A 99 14.36 0.60 20.73
CA ASN A 99 14.64 1.22 22.03
C ASN A 99 15.48 0.33 22.98
N ILE A 100 15.79 -0.89 22.60
CA ILE A 100 16.65 -1.81 23.35
C ILE A 100 17.98 -1.93 22.63
N GLU A 101 19.08 -1.71 23.34
CA GLU A 101 20.45 -1.79 22.82
C GLU A 101 20.70 -3.17 22.18
N ASP A 102 21.36 -3.18 21.02
CA ASP A 102 21.68 -4.37 20.21
C ASP A 102 20.47 -5.18 19.71
N VAL A 103 19.27 -4.62 19.78
CA VAL A 103 18.06 -5.21 19.21
C VAL A 103 17.60 -4.38 18.01
N TYR A 104 17.46 -5.03 16.85
CA TYR A 104 17.16 -4.41 15.57
C TYR A 104 15.89 -5.02 14.98
N ALA A 105 15.18 -4.23 14.17
CA ALA A 105 14.07 -4.71 13.37
C ALA A 105 14.16 -4.19 11.94
N ILE A 106 13.86 -5.06 10.96
CA ILE A 106 13.78 -4.73 9.53
C ILE A 106 12.60 -5.46 8.89
N GLY A 107 12.21 -4.99 7.73
CA GLY A 107 11.15 -5.60 6.92
C GLY A 107 9.75 -5.11 7.28
N ASP A 108 8.75 -5.92 6.96
CA ASP A 108 7.33 -5.57 7.05
C ASP A 108 6.84 -5.32 8.50
N CYS A 109 7.62 -5.68 9.49
CA CYS A 109 7.30 -5.43 10.90
C CYS A 109 7.94 -4.15 11.46
N ALA A 110 8.89 -3.53 10.74
CA ALA A 110 9.59 -2.34 11.22
C ALA A 110 8.80 -1.07 10.93
N GLU A 111 8.78 -0.16 11.91
CA GLU A 111 8.14 1.15 11.84
C GLU A 111 9.18 2.24 12.09
N ALA A 112 9.38 3.14 11.14
CA ALA A 112 10.19 4.33 11.29
C ALA A 112 9.33 5.57 11.04
N ASP A 113 9.49 6.62 11.84
CA ASP A 113 8.75 7.89 11.74
C ASP A 113 7.22 7.70 11.68
N GLY A 114 6.69 6.68 12.38
CA GLY A 114 5.26 6.37 12.39
C GLY A 114 4.75 5.63 11.14
N VAL A 115 5.64 5.19 10.23
CA VAL A 115 5.29 4.55 8.97
C VAL A 115 5.86 3.15 8.87
N VAL A 116 5.00 2.18 8.49
CA VAL A 116 5.41 0.84 8.07
C VAL A 116 5.40 0.78 6.55
N GLN A 117 6.53 0.50 5.94
CA GLN A 117 6.68 0.38 4.49
C GLN A 117 6.91 -1.08 4.08
N ALA A 118 5.84 -1.85 3.93
CA ALA A 118 5.88 -3.28 3.57
C ALA A 118 6.14 -3.50 2.06
N TYR A 119 7.30 -3.06 1.58
CA TYR A 119 7.76 -3.17 0.19
C TYR A 119 9.23 -3.58 0.15
N LEU A 120 9.66 -4.21 -0.94
CA LEU A 120 11.05 -4.72 -1.08
C LEU A 120 12.10 -3.60 -1.10
N GLU A 121 11.78 -2.44 -1.65
CA GLU A 121 12.75 -1.35 -1.76
C GLU A 121 13.10 -0.74 -0.39
N PRO A 122 12.15 -0.36 0.47
CA PRO A 122 12.45 0.05 1.84
C PRO A 122 13.25 -0.99 2.63
N ILE A 123 12.92 -2.28 2.52
CA ILE A 123 13.68 -3.37 3.18
C ILE A 123 15.15 -3.37 2.74
N ARG A 124 15.42 -3.18 1.45
CA ARG A 124 16.81 -3.09 0.96
C ARG A 124 17.57 -1.90 1.54
N ARG A 125 16.90 -0.76 1.75
CA ARG A 125 17.51 0.40 2.43
C ARG A 125 17.75 0.14 3.91
N GLN A 126 16.81 -0.50 4.60
CA GLN A 126 16.99 -0.94 5.99
C GLN A 126 18.19 -1.88 6.12
N VAL A 127 18.32 -2.88 5.24
CA VAL A 127 19.47 -3.80 5.24
C VAL A 127 20.80 -3.04 5.08
N LYS A 128 20.87 -2.04 4.20
CA LYS A 128 22.09 -1.24 4.01
C LYS A 128 22.43 -0.43 5.26
N ALA A 129 21.43 0.24 5.86
CA ALA A 129 21.62 1.02 7.07
C ALA A 129 22.09 0.13 8.24
N LEU A 130 21.42 -1.00 8.47
CA LEU A 130 21.79 -1.95 9.50
C LEU A 130 23.20 -2.53 9.30
N ALA A 131 23.54 -2.92 8.06
CA ALA A 131 24.86 -3.44 7.75
C ALA A 131 25.95 -2.38 8.00
N SER A 132 25.76 -1.14 7.54
CA SER A 132 26.70 -0.04 7.77
C SER A 132 26.90 0.23 9.26
N HIS A 133 25.81 0.25 10.03
CA HIS A 133 25.85 0.44 11.46
C HIS A 133 26.63 -0.70 12.18
N THR A 134 26.34 -1.96 11.86
CA THR A 134 26.98 -3.13 12.49
C THR A 134 28.45 -3.30 12.11
N TYR A 135 28.86 -2.82 10.93
CA TYR A 135 30.27 -2.74 10.55
C TYR A 135 31.02 -1.53 11.15
N GLY A 136 30.32 -0.61 11.82
CA GLY A 136 30.89 0.52 12.52
C GLY A 136 31.25 1.74 11.66
N ASP A 137 30.82 1.76 10.39
CA ASP A 137 31.04 2.94 9.53
C ASP A 137 29.89 3.96 9.61
N SER A 138 28.66 3.51 9.90
CA SER A 138 27.44 4.31 10.05
C SER A 138 27.24 5.40 8.98
N THR A 139 27.71 5.12 7.76
CA THR A 139 27.61 6.05 6.62
C THR A 139 26.23 6.00 5.96
N GLU A 140 25.61 4.82 5.98
CA GLU A 140 24.27 4.59 5.45
C GLU A 140 23.24 4.66 6.57
N ARG A 141 22.19 5.44 6.38
CA ARG A 141 21.10 5.59 7.35
C ARG A 141 19.76 5.39 6.68
N PHE A 142 18.87 4.72 7.37
CA PHE A 142 17.51 4.52 6.89
C PHE A 142 16.69 5.83 7.05
N LYS A 143 15.99 6.17 5.99
CA LYS A 143 14.99 7.26 6.00
C LYS A 143 13.71 6.74 5.37
N VAL A 144 12.58 7.17 5.90
CA VAL A 144 11.28 6.95 5.26
C VAL A 144 11.21 7.84 4.02
N LEU A 145 11.07 7.25 2.86
CA LEU A 145 10.96 7.94 1.58
C LEU A 145 9.67 7.49 0.86
N PRO A 146 9.13 8.30 -0.05
CA PRO A 146 8.03 7.85 -0.91
C PRO A 146 8.35 6.50 -1.55
N THR A 147 7.34 5.70 -1.83
CA THR A 147 7.51 4.38 -2.46
C THR A 147 6.85 4.36 -3.82
N LEU A 148 7.60 3.97 -4.84
CA LEU A 148 7.05 3.77 -6.19
C LEU A 148 6.37 2.40 -6.25
N ILE A 149 5.06 2.40 -6.44
CA ILE A 149 4.21 1.21 -6.52
C ILE A 149 3.82 0.97 -7.97
N LYS A 150 4.03 -0.25 -8.45
CA LYS A 150 3.53 -0.73 -9.74
C LYS A 150 2.46 -1.77 -9.48
N THR A 151 1.25 -1.55 -10.02
CA THR A 151 0.21 -2.58 -9.96
C THR A 151 0.52 -3.71 -10.94
N LYS A 152 0.11 -4.93 -10.59
CA LYS A 152 0.29 -6.12 -11.43
C LYS A 152 -1.01 -6.43 -12.21
N THR A 153 -1.69 -5.41 -12.69
CA THR A 153 -2.93 -5.54 -13.47
C THR A 153 -2.61 -5.61 -14.97
N PRO A 154 -2.92 -6.72 -15.65
CA PRO A 154 -2.62 -6.87 -17.08
C PRO A 154 -3.43 -5.91 -17.97
N SER A 155 -4.65 -5.59 -17.54
CA SER A 155 -5.63 -4.82 -18.32
C SER A 155 -5.34 -3.32 -18.34
N LEU A 156 -4.68 -2.78 -17.33
CA LEU A 156 -4.32 -1.36 -17.23
C LEU A 156 -3.00 -1.21 -16.46
N SER A 157 -1.99 -0.67 -17.10
CA SER A 157 -0.73 -0.35 -16.42
C SER A 157 -0.93 0.85 -15.50
N ILE A 158 -0.62 0.71 -14.21
CA ILE A 158 -0.69 1.79 -13.23
C ILE A 158 0.62 1.84 -12.45
N MET A 159 1.16 3.04 -12.28
CA MET A 159 2.28 3.34 -11.39
C MET A 159 1.94 4.55 -10.54
N LEU A 160 2.19 4.45 -9.24
CA LEU A 160 1.89 5.55 -8.31
C LEU A 160 2.93 5.64 -7.21
N SER A 161 3.09 6.83 -6.69
CA SER A 161 3.78 7.10 -5.44
C SER A 161 2.84 7.95 -4.58
N PRO A 162 2.07 7.33 -3.68
CA PRO A 162 1.16 8.07 -2.81
C PRO A 162 1.97 8.92 -1.83
N PRO A 163 1.38 10.01 -1.30
CA PRO A 163 2.04 10.81 -0.28
C PRO A 163 2.30 9.96 0.97
N LEU A 164 3.43 10.19 1.64
CA LEU A 164 3.79 9.49 2.88
C LEU A 164 2.80 9.77 4.01
N HIS A 165 2.35 11.02 4.10
CA HIS A 165 1.40 11.49 5.08
C HIS A 165 0.28 12.24 4.35
N ALA A 166 -0.84 11.58 4.10
CA ALA A 166 -1.99 12.15 3.40
C ALA A 166 -2.87 12.94 4.38
N THR A 167 -2.46 14.16 4.76
CA THR A 167 -3.20 14.91 5.76
C THR A 167 -4.03 16.07 5.21
N HIS A 168 -3.56 16.83 4.22
CA HIS A 168 -4.24 18.07 3.78
C HIS A 168 -4.18 18.32 2.28
N GLY A 169 -3.75 17.35 1.48
CA GLY A 169 -3.62 17.52 0.04
C GLY A 169 -4.81 16.98 -0.75
N GLN A 170 -4.75 17.18 -2.03
CA GLN A 170 -5.76 16.71 -2.98
C GLN A 170 -5.11 16.16 -4.25
N TRP A 171 -5.83 15.24 -4.91
CA TRP A 171 -5.44 14.76 -6.23
C TRP A 171 -5.90 15.74 -7.30
N GLU A 172 -4.97 16.16 -8.14
CA GLU A 172 -5.23 17.06 -9.27
C GLU A 172 -4.96 16.35 -10.60
N LEU A 173 -5.92 16.39 -11.50
CA LEU A 173 -5.79 15.81 -12.83
C LEU A 173 -4.98 16.74 -13.72
N ASN A 174 -3.76 16.35 -14.07
CA ASN A 174 -2.88 17.15 -14.91
C ASN A 174 -3.01 16.82 -16.40
N MET A 175 -3.21 15.53 -16.73
CA MET A 175 -3.34 15.06 -18.10
C MET A 175 -4.35 13.92 -18.18
N ASN A 176 -5.17 13.92 -19.23
CA ASN A 176 -6.12 12.85 -19.52
C ASN A 176 -6.19 12.63 -21.04
N VAL A 177 -5.80 11.44 -21.49
CA VAL A 177 -5.88 11.03 -22.90
C VAL A 177 -6.39 9.58 -22.94
N GLY A 178 -7.67 9.41 -23.20
CA GLY A 178 -8.33 8.11 -23.15
C GLY A 178 -8.19 7.46 -21.74
N GLU A 179 -7.59 6.26 -21.69
CA GLU A 179 -7.34 5.55 -20.43
C GLU A 179 -6.03 5.98 -19.73
N SER A 180 -5.23 6.81 -20.41
CA SER A 180 -3.97 7.31 -19.88
C SER A 180 -4.21 8.59 -19.08
N GLN A 181 -3.93 8.53 -17.78
CA GLN A 181 -4.12 9.65 -16.87
C GLN A 181 -2.85 9.93 -16.08
N ARG A 182 -2.61 11.21 -15.79
CA ARG A 182 -1.60 11.68 -14.84
C ARG A 182 -2.28 12.58 -13.83
N LEU A 183 -2.13 12.20 -12.57
CA LEU A 183 -2.55 13.00 -11.43
C LEU A 183 -1.36 13.27 -10.51
N HIS A 184 -1.34 14.45 -9.93
CA HIS A 184 -0.43 14.79 -8.84
C HIS A 184 -1.24 14.94 -7.55
N TYR A 185 -0.62 14.53 -6.45
CA TYR A 185 -1.13 14.85 -5.11
C TYR A 185 -0.38 16.07 -4.63
N THR A 186 -1.11 17.16 -4.37
CA THR A 186 -0.54 18.46 -3.98
C THR A 186 -0.90 18.79 -2.54
N VAL A 187 0.08 19.31 -1.81
CA VAL A 187 -0.06 19.86 -0.47
C VAL A 187 0.53 21.26 -0.50
N ASP A 188 -0.26 22.27 -0.18
CA ASP A 188 0.15 23.68 -0.18
C ASP A 188 0.82 24.14 -1.50
N GLY A 189 0.38 23.55 -2.63
CA GLY A 189 0.90 23.84 -3.97
C GLY A 189 2.14 23.04 -4.37
N GLU A 190 2.70 22.22 -3.47
CA GLU A 190 3.83 21.35 -3.77
C GLU A 190 3.38 19.92 -4.06
N VAL A 191 4.04 19.28 -5.03
CA VAL A 191 3.75 17.87 -5.40
C VAL A 191 4.40 16.95 -4.36
N SER A 192 3.58 16.17 -3.65
CA SER A 192 4.01 15.18 -2.66
C SER A 192 3.69 13.73 -3.05
N GLY A 193 3.03 13.53 -4.20
CA GLY A 193 2.71 12.22 -4.73
C GLY A 193 2.22 12.30 -6.17
N PHE A 194 2.15 11.14 -6.84
CA PHE A 194 1.58 11.06 -8.18
C PHE A 194 0.92 9.70 -8.43
N ALA A 195 0.00 9.68 -9.40
CA ALA A 195 -0.59 8.47 -9.92
C ALA A 195 -0.70 8.56 -11.45
N LEU A 196 -0.30 7.49 -12.12
CA LEU A 196 -0.20 7.39 -13.58
C LEU A 196 -0.91 6.14 -14.06
N SER A 197 -1.64 6.25 -15.17
CA SER A 197 -2.17 5.09 -15.89
C SER A 197 -1.78 5.11 -17.37
N GLY A 198 -1.91 3.95 -18.02
CA GLY A 198 -1.68 3.79 -19.46
C GLY A 198 -0.26 4.18 -19.88
N GLU A 199 -0.14 4.98 -20.93
CA GLU A 199 1.15 5.39 -21.51
C GLU A 199 1.97 6.31 -20.58
N PHE A 200 1.32 7.04 -19.68
CA PHE A 200 2.01 7.94 -18.76
C PHE A 200 2.88 7.24 -17.72
N VAL A 201 2.73 5.93 -17.51
CA VAL A 201 3.60 5.16 -16.60
C VAL A 201 5.08 5.21 -16.99
N THR A 202 5.39 5.51 -18.25
CA THR A 202 6.77 5.67 -18.72
C THR A 202 7.49 6.84 -18.04
N SER A 203 6.77 7.83 -17.55
CA SER A 203 7.31 8.99 -16.83
C SER A 203 7.50 8.77 -15.32
N ALA A 204 7.06 7.62 -14.78
CA ALA A 204 7.04 7.37 -13.34
C ALA A 204 8.41 7.53 -12.66
N ASN A 205 9.46 6.98 -13.25
CA ASN A 205 10.81 7.07 -12.68
C ASN A 205 11.34 8.51 -12.62
N LYS A 206 10.95 9.37 -13.59
CA LYS A 206 11.32 10.78 -13.58
C LYS A 206 10.61 11.50 -12.43
N LEU A 207 9.28 11.38 -12.38
CA LEU A 207 8.47 11.99 -11.32
C LEU A 207 8.86 11.50 -9.92
N TYR A 208 9.19 10.21 -9.79
CA TYR A 208 9.64 9.66 -8.52
C TYR A 208 10.95 10.31 -8.02
N LYS A 209 11.90 10.58 -8.93
CA LYS A 209 13.14 11.29 -8.57
C LYS A 209 12.90 12.74 -8.14
N GLU A 210 11.84 13.36 -8.62
CA GLU A 210 11.45 14.72 -8.24
C GLU A 210 10.81 14.77 -6.84
N LEU A 211 10.35 13.62 -6.30
CA LEU A 211 9.81 13.48 -4.95
C LEU A 211 10.89 13.18 -3.88
N LEU A 212 12.09 12.74 -4.27
CA LEU A 212 13.18 12.35 -3.37
C LEU A 212 14.07 13.54 -3.01
#